data_0344595f490328034ee03f1ddf0eea45
#
_entry.id   0344595f490328034ee03f1ddf0eea45
#
_cell.length_a   1.000
_cell.length_b   1.000
_cell.length_c   1.000
_cell.angle_alpha   90.00
_cell.angle_beta   90.00
_cell.angle_gamma   90.00
#
_symmetry.space_group_name_H-M   'P 1'
#
loop_
_entity.id
_entity.type
_entity.pdbx_description
1 polymer ?
#
loop_
_entity_poly.entity_id
_entity_poly.type
_entity_poly.pdbx_seq_one_letter_code
_entity_poly.pdbx_strand_id
1 'polypeptide(L)'
;MKIGENATGFIKAAAGSPRVHPGEPMKNAAEICSVIDQAEALKADVLVLPELVLSGYTAADLFLRAPLLEGVLTALECIKDHLKRPESEGLIVVLGAPIRADGRLFNCAVFLQNGRVLGIVPKSHLPNYQEFYEARWFSPASEAVSSTAELLGDTVPFGTDLIIESASGLAIAAEICEDLWVAQPPAAAAAAAGANVIVNLSASNEIAGKAKFRRELVRLQSARSMCAYVYASSGEGESTTDLVFSGHMLAAAGGRIAAESIWQTGMISADIDLERIELERIRFRSFAQGVEAKPCRRIHAAPTPSARSALW
;
A
#
# COMPACT_ATOMS: atom_id res chain seq x y z
N MET A 1 14.92 -1.30 -24.03
CA MET A 1 13.66 -0.97 -23.33
C MET A 1 12.67 -0.51 -24.39
N LYS A 2 11.63 -1.27 -24.70
CA LYS A 2 10.57 -0.84 -25.63
C LYS A 2 9.61 0.01 -24.80
N ILE A 3 9.61 1.31 -25.02
CA ILE A 3 8.51 2.19 -24.57
C ILE A 3 7.30 1.71 -25.36
N GLY A 4 6.27 1.20 -24.65
CA GLY A 4 5.04 0.79 -25.30
C GLY A 4 4.40 1.98 -25.99
N GLU A 5 3.90 1.79 -27.21
CA GLU A 5 3.41 2.83 -28.12
C GLU A 5 2.24 3.69 -27.60
N ASN A 6 1.80 3.54 -26.31
CA ASN A 6 0.63 4.22 -25.76
C ASN A 6 0.81 4.70 -24.28
N ALA A 7 2.03 4.84 -23.75
CA ALA A 7 2.22 5.33 -22.40
C ALA A 7 2.39 6.86 -22.40
N THR A 8 1.47 7.58 -21.77
CA THR A 8 1.56 9.05 -21.60
C THR A 8 2.64 9.48 -20.59
N GLY A 9 3.34 8.52 -19.95
CA GLY A 9 4.26 8.80 -18.84
C GLY A 9 3.58 9.14 -17.52
N PHE A 10 2.25 9.38 -17.50
CA PHE A 10 1.49 9.71 -16.30
C PHE A 10 0.66 8.52 -15.80
N ILE A 11 0.55 8.42 -14.47
CA ILE A 11 -0.42 7.57 -13.78
C ILE A 11 -1.26 8.40 -12.81
N LYS A 12 -2.45 7.91 -12.49
CA LYS A 12 -3.29 8.45 -11.43
C LYS A 12 -3.18 7.56 -10.19
N ALA A 13 -2.53 8.07 -9.14
CA ALA A 13 -2.42 7.40 -7.85
C ALA A 13 -3.44 7.95 -6.86
N ALA A 14 -4.12 7.07 -6.13
CA ALA A 14 -5.11 7.41 -5.12
C ALA A 14 -4.73 6.83 -3.76
N ALA A 15 -5.04 7.58 -2.69
CA ALA A 15 -5.00 7.11 -1.31
C ALA A 15 -6.38 7.27 -0.68
N GLY A 16 -6.90 6.22 -0.06
CA GLY A 16 -8.21 6.19 0.57
C GLY A 16 -8.11 5.95 2.07
N SER A 17 -9.00 6.58 2.84
CA SER A 17 -9.20 6.32 4.26
C SER A 17 -10.71 6.11 4.50
N PRO A 18 -11.22 4.87 4.32
CA PRO A 18 -12.59 4.54 4.62
C PRO A 18 -12.87 4.61 6.13
N ARG A 19 -14.14 4.65 6.49
CA ARG A 19 -14.54 4.38 7.87
C ARG A 19 -14.19 2.92 8.22
N VAL A 20 -13.66 2.71 9.42
CA VAL A 20 -13.29 1.38 9.91
C VAL A 20 -14.23 0.95 11.02
N HIS A 21 -14.59 -0.33 11.04
CA HIS A 21 -15.35 -1.03 12.06
C HIS A 21 -14.46 -2.13 12.65
N PRO A 22 -13.70 -1.86 13.73
CA PRO A 22 -12.75 -2.82 14.28
C PRO A 22 -13.42 -4.15 14.65
N GLY A 23 -12.86 -5.25 14.16
CA GLY A 23 -13.41 -6.60 14.37
C GLY A 23 -14.57 -6.99 13.43
N GLU A 24 -14.99 -6.13 12.48
CA GLU A 24 -16.11 -6.39 11.58
C GLU A 24 -15.69 -6.40 10.10
N PRO A 25 -14.93 -7.43 9.64
CA PRO A 25 -14.32 -7.45 8.29
C PRO A 25 -15.31 -7.24 7.14
N MET A 26 -16.54 -7.78 7.23
CA MET A 26 -17.53 -7.61 6.17
C MET A 26 -18.06 -6.19 6.05
N LYS A 27 -18.19 -5.45 7.17
CA LYS A 27 -18.52 -4.02 7.10
C LYS A 27 -17.35 -3.23 6.50
N ASN A 28 -16.14 -3.55 6.90
CA ASN A 28 -14.95 -2.93 6.33
C ASN A 28 -14.84 -3.20 4.82
N ALA A 29 -15.16 -4.41 4.35
CA ALA A 29 -15.19 -4.71 2.92
C ALA A 29 -16.20 -3.83 2.16
N ALA A 30 -17.38 -3.56 2.73
CA ALA A 30 -18.38 -2.68 2.11
C ALA A 30 -17.87 -1.23 2.00
N GLU A 31 -17.23 -0.70 3.05
CA GLU A 31 -16.61 0.63 3.04
C GLU A 31 -15.45 0.70 2.01
N ILE A 32 -14.63 -0.35 1.96
CA ILE A 32 -13.54 -0.47 0.99
C ILE A 32 -14.08 -0.49 -0.44
N CYS A 33 -15.13 -1.26 -0.73
CA CYS A 33 -15.76 -1.30 -2.05
C CYS A 33 -16.29 0.08 -2.46
N SER A 34 -16.85 0.86 -1.54
CA SER A 34 -17.29 2.23 -1.83
C SER A 34 -16.12 3.15 -2.23
N VAL A 35 -14.94 2.98 -1.62
CA VAL A 35 -13.74 3.75 -2.00
C VAL A 35 -13.18 3.24 -3.33
N ILE A 36 -13.25 1.94 -3.61
CA ILE A 36 -12.90 1.37 -4.91
C ILE A 36 -13.78 1.99 -6.01
N ASP A 37 -15.10 2.08 -5.82
CA ASP A 37 -16.03 2.71 -6.79
C ASP A 37 -15.64 4.18 -7.08
N GLN A 38 -15.19 4.92 -6.07
CA GLN A 38 -14.69 6.29 -6.25
C GLN A 38 -13.39 6.33 -7.07
N ALA A 39 -12.46 5.40 -6.83
CA ALA A 39 -11.20 5.30 -7.58
C ALA A 39 -11.44 4.91 -9.04
N GLU A 40 -12.40 4.00 -9.30
CA GLU A 40 -12.85 3.62 -10.64
C GLU A 40 -13.42 4.81 -11.42
N ALA A 41 -14.28 5.61 -10.77
CA ALA A 41 -14.87 6.81 -11.38
C ALA A 41 -13.80 7.84 -11.81
N LEU A 42 -12.66 7.88 -11.11
CA LEU A 42 -11.51 8.72 -11.45
C LEU A 42 -10.52 8.05 -12.40
N LYS A 43 -10.75 6.79 -12.79
CA LYS A 43 -9.84 5.96 -13.58
C LYS A 43 -8.44 5.91 -12.95
N ALA A 44 -8.39 5.67 -11.65
CA ALA A 44 -7.12 5.52 -10.94
C ALA A 44 -6.38 4.26 -11.41
N ASP A 45 -5.05 4.33 -11.46
CA ASP A 45 -4.18 3.18 -11.77
C ASP A 45 -3.88 2.37 -10.52
N VAL A 46 -3.76 3.06 -9.39
CA VAL A 46 -3.51 2.45 -8.08
C VAL A 46 -4.33 3.15 -6.99
N LEU A 47 -4.94 2.36 -6.12
CA LEU A 47 -5.59 2.78 -4.89
C LEU A 47 -4.87 2.15 -3.70
N VAL A 48 -4.45 2.97 -2.75
CA VAL A 48 -3.80 2.55 -1.50
C VAL A 48 -4.77 2.77 -0.35
N LEU A 49 -4.96 1.75 0.48
CA LEU A 49 -5.82 1.76 1.65
C LEU A 49 -4.99 1.51 2.92
N PRO A 50 -5.50 1.83 4.12
CA PRO A 50 -4.74 1.76 5.36
C PRO A 50 -4.26 0.36 5.75
N GLU A 51 -3.30 0.34 6.67
CA GLU A 51 -2.82 -0.84 7.38
C GLU A 51 -3.97 -1.52 8.12
N LEU A 52 -4.06 -2.86 7.98
CA LEU A 52 -5.08 -3.71 8.64
C LEU A 52 -6.52 -3.20 8.45
N VAL A 53 -6.79 -2.42 7.42
CA VAL A 53 -8.11 -1.80 7.18
C VAL A 53 -9.25 -2.82 7.12
N LEU A 54 -8.94 -4.05 6.71
CA LEU A 54 -9.95 -5.11 6.57
C LEU A 54 -10.42 -5.68 7.92
N SER A 55 -9.56 -5.68 8.93
CA SER A 55 -9.86 -6.14 10.29
C SER A 55 -10.11 -5.01 11.29
N GLY A 56 -9.59 -3.81 10.97
CA GLY A 56 -9.29 -2.76 11.93
C GLY A 56 -7.93 -3.02 12.60
N TYR A 57 -7.12 -1.97 12.72
CA TYR A 57 -5.83 -2.03 13.41
C TYR A 57 -6.03 -2.26 14.91
N THR A 58 -7.05 -1.65 15.49
CA THR A 58 -7.37 -1.72 16.92
C THR A 58 -8.22 -2.94 17.32
N ALA A 59 -8.25 -3.98 16.48
CA ALA A 59 -8.93 -5.24 16.79
C ALA A 59 -8.30 -6.02 17.98
N ALA A 60 -7.08 -5.65 18.42
CA ALA A 60 -6.39 -6.16 19.60
C ALA A 60 -6.32 -7.71 19.63
N ASP A 61 -6.63 -8.35 20.77
CA ASP A 61 -6.56 -9.80 20.94
C ASP A 61 -7.54 -10.60 20.06
N LEU A 62 -8.42 -9.93 19.32
CA LEU A 62 -9.22 -10.59 18.29
C LEU A 62 -8.35 -11.17 17.17
N PHE A 63 -7.15 -10.63 16.92
CA PHE A 63 -6.20 -11.21 15.98
C PHE A 63 -5.82 -12.67 16.31
N LEU A 64 -5.97 -13.08 17.57
CA LEU A 64 -5.72 -14.46 18.02
C LEU A 64 -6.97 -15.34 17.90
N ARG A 65 -8.06 -14.86 17.29
CA ARG A 65 -9.33 -15.57 17.19
C ARG A 65 -9.64 -15.98 15.77
N ALA A 66 -9.91 -17.28 15.57
CA ALA A 66 -10.24 -17.83 14.27
C ALA A 66 -11.40 -17.09 13.58
N PRO A 67 -12.51 -16.72 14.26
CA PRO A 67 -13.62 -16.03 13.60
C PRO A 67 -13.24 -14.69 12.94
N LEU A 68 -12.31 -13.91 13.54
CA LEU A 68 -11.83 -12.68 12.90
C LEU A 68 -11.06 -13.00 11.62
N LEU A 69 -10.13 -13.96 11.68
CA LEU A 69 -9.27 -14.30 10.56
C LEU A 69 -10.03 -14.97 9.41
N GLU A 70 -11.02 -15.79 9.72
CA GLU A 70 -11.95 -16.37 8.74
C GLU A 70 -12.84 -15.28 8.11
N GLY A 71 -13.33 -14.35 8.92
CA GLY A 71 -14.05 -13.18 8.44
C GLY A 71 -13.24 -12.29 7.51
N VAL A 72 -11.93 -12.11 7.78
CA VAL A 72 -10.99 -11.39 6.91
C VAL A 72 -10.87 -12.08 5.55
N LEU A 73 -10.76 -13.42 5.51
CA LEU A 73 -10.68 -14.16 4.24
C LEU A 73 -11.99 -14.01 3.44
N THR A 74 -13.15 -14.12 4.10
CA THR A 74 -14.45 -13.92 3.46
C THR A 74 -14.59 -12.50 2.89
N ALA A 75 -14.18 -11.50 3.65
CA ALA A 75 -14.21 -10.09 3.25
C ALA A 75 -13.25 -9.81 2.08
N LEU A 76 -12.07 -10.43 2.09
CA LEU A 76 -11.09 -10.31 1.01
C LEU A 76 -11.61 -10.95 -0.30
N GLU A 77 -12.29 -12.11 -0.20
CA GLU A 77 -12.96 -12.73 -1.36
C GLU A 77 -14.05 -11.83 -1.92
N CYS A 78 -14.85 -11.18 -1.06
CA CYS A 78 -15.87 -10.22 -1.49
C CYS A 78 -15.24 -9.04 -2.28
N ILE A 79 -14.14 -8.47 -1.80
CA ILE A 79 -13.42 -7.40 -2.49
C ILE A 79 -12.83 -7.92 -3.81
N LYS A 80 -12.24 -9.11 -3.80
CA LYS A 80 -11.71 -9.77 -5.00
C LYS A 80 -12.79 -9.95 -6.06
N ASP A 81 -14.01 -10.36 -5.67
CA ASP A 81 -15.15 -10.50 -6.57
C ASP A 81 -15.64 -9.13 -7.08
N HIS A 82 -15.65 -8.10 -6.25
CA HIS A 82 -15.96 -6.74 -6.65
C HIS A 82 -15.02 -6.22 -7.75
N LEU A 83 -13.75 -6.57 -7.69
CA LEU A 83 -12.72 -6.21 -8.67
C LEU A 83 -12.78 -7.03 -9.99
N LYS A 84 -13.72 -7.96 -10.16
CA LYS A 84 -13.97 -8.64 -11.45
C LYS A 84 -14.86 -7.83 -12.40
N ARG A 85 -15.45 -6.75 -11.93
CA ARG A 85 -16.34 -5.90 -12.71
C ARG A 85 -15.55 -5.16 -13.81
N PRO A 86 -16.16 -4.86 -14.97
CA PRO A 86 -15.51 -4.10 -16.04
C PRO A 86 -15.01 -2.71 -15.61
N GLU A 87 -15.72 -2.06 -14.67
CA GLU A 87 -15.37 -0.75 -14.12
C GLU A 87 -14.01 -0.77 -13.39
N SER A 88 -13.69 -1.91 -12.74
CA SER A 88 -12.44 -2.13 -12.02
C SER A 88 -11.26 -2.51 -12.93
N GLU A 89 -11.48 -2.67 -14.24
CA GLU A 89 -10.47 -3.22 -15.14
C GLU A 89 -9.18 -2.42 -15.13
N GLY A 90 -8.10 -3.06 -14.68
CA GLY A 90 -6.77 -2.50 -14.61
C GLY A 90 -6.43 -1.76 -13.31
N LEU A 91 -7.40 -1.40 -12.46
CA LEU A 91 -7.13 -0.78 -11.16
C LEU A 91 -6.36 -1.75 -10.26
N ILE A 92 -5.21 -1.32 -9.75
CA ILE A 92 -4.46 -2.05 -8.72
C ILE A 92 -4.91 -1.52 -7.35
N VAL A 93 -5.44 -2.38 -6.49
CA VAL A 93 -5.83 -2.05 -5.12
C VAL A 93 -4.80 -2.66 -4.16
N VAL A 94 -4.30 -1.85 -3.23
CA VAL A 94 -3.38 -2.28 -2.16
C VAL A 94 -4.03 -2.00 -0.82
N LEU A 95 -4.32 -3.05 -0.06
CA LEU A 95 -5.00 -2.95 1.22
C LEU A 95 -4.30 -3.73 2.34
N GLY A 96 -4.47 -3.28 3.58
CA GLY A 96 -3.91 -3.93 4.77
C GLY A 96 -4.80 -5.04 5.30
N ALA A 97 -4.22 -6.23 5.54
CA ALA A 97 -4.91 -7.38 6.13
C ALA A 97 -3.97 -8.26 6.97
N PRO A 98 -4.47 -8.92 8.04
CA PRO A 98 -3.73 -9.95 8.75
C PRO A 98 -3.74 -11.25 7.93
N ILE A 99 -2.57 -11.79 7.60
CA ILE A 99 -2.43 -13.01 6.80
C ILE A 99 -1.66 -14.08 7.57
N ARG A 100 -2.18 -15.32 7.56
CA ARG A 100 -1.47 -16.48 8.10
C ARG A 100 -0.54 -17.07 7.04
N ALA A 101 0.73 -17.24 7.40
CA ALA A 101 1.72 -17.95 6.61
C ALA A 101 2.74 -18.63 7.54
N ASP A 102 3.33 -19.76 7.17
CA ASP A 102 4.38 -20.43 7.92
C ASP A 102 4.04 -20.73 9.40
N GLY A 103 2.76 -20.95 9.72
CA GLY A 103 2.30 -21.11 11.10
C GLY A 103 2.32 -19.85 11.95
N ARG A 104 2.48 -18.68 11.34
CA ARG A 104 2.54 -17.35 11.97
C ARG A 104 1.44 -16.44 11.42
N LEU A 105 1.23 -15.31 12.09
CA LEU A 105 0.37 -14.23 11.63
C LEU A 105 1.23 -13.03 11.26
N PHE A 106 0.98 -12.45 10.08
CA PHE A 106 1.69 -11.29 9.57
C PHE A 106 0.71 -10.14 9.30
N ASN A 107 1.15 -8.92 9.59
CA ASN A 107 0.51 -7.69 9.13
C ASN A 107 0.98 -7.43 7.71
N CYS A 108 0.08 -7.45 6.72
CA CYS A 108 0.43 -7.50 5.32
C CYS A 108 -0.25 -6.42 4.48
N ALA A 109 0.47 -5.96 3.45
CA ALA A 109 -0.11 -5.31 2.29
C ALA A 109 -0.46 -6.36 1.23
N VAL A 110 -1.71 -6.40 0.78
CA VAL A 110 -2.23 -7.33 -0.22
C VAL A 110 -2.51 -6.57 -1.50
N PHE A 111 -1.90 -6.99 -2.60
CA PHE A 111 -2.09 -6.42 -3.93
C PHE A 111 -3.15 -7.19 -4.70
N LEU A 112 -4.17 -6.48 -5.17
CA LEU A 112 -5.31 -7.04 -5.91
C LEU A 112 -5.47 -6.35 -7.26
N GLN A 113 -5.82 -7.10 -8.31
CA GLN A 113 -6.21 -6.57 -9.61
C GLN A 113 -7.08 -7.59 -10.36
N ASN A 114 -8.14 -7.13 -11.01
CA ASN A 114 -9.00 -7.94 -11.89
C ASN A 114 -9.45 -9.26 -11.22
N GLY A 115 -9.82 -9.22 -9.93
CA GLY A 115 -10.24 -10.38 -9.18
C GLY A 115 -9.13 -11.39 -8.83
N ARG A 116 -7.85 -10.98 -8.86
CA ARG A 116 -6.69 -11.81 -8.50
C ARG A 116 -5.85 -11.16 -7.42
N VAL A 117 -5.25 -11.97 -6.57
CA VAL A 117 -4.19 -11.54 -5.66
C VAL A 117 -2.86 -11.61 -6.42
N LEU A 118 -2.18 -10.48 -6.55
CA LEU A 118 -0.90 -10.39 -7.27
C LEU A 118 0.29 -10.73 -6.36
N GLY A 119 0.22 -10.33 -5.10
CA GLY A 119 1.30 -10.54 -4.14
C GLY A 119 0.95 -10.03 -2.75
N ILE A 120 1.71 -10.48 -1.77
CA ILE A 120 1.53 -10.16 -0.35
C ILE A 120 2.87 -9.71 0.21
N VAL A 121 2.90 -8.52 0.81
CA VAL A 121 4.10 -7.95 1.43
C VAL A 121 3.90 -7.88 2.94
N PRO A 122 4.61 -8.67 3.74
CA PRO A 122 4.56 -8.60 5.20
C PRO A 122 5.35 -7.39 5.73
N LYS A 123 4.88 -6.81 6.83
CA LYS A 123 5.52 -5.69 7.54
C LYS A 123 6.90 -6.08 8.04
N SER A 124 7.91 -5.24 7.77
CA SER A 124 9.30 -5.52 8.14
C SER A 124 9.58 -5.18 9.60
N HIS A 125 9.05 -4.04 10.09
CA HIS A 125 9.34 -3.51 11.42
C HIS A 125 8.05 -3.37 12.23
N LEU A 126 7.97 -4.08 13.35
CA LEU A 126 6.82 -4.03 14.24
C LEU A 126 7.10 -3.03 15.39
N PRO A 127 6.29 -1.96 15.53
CA PRO A 127 6.40 -1.10 16.69
C PRO A 127 6.00 -1.86 17.96
N ASN A 128 6.86 -1.82 18.97
CA ASN A 128 6.65 -2.47 20.25
C ASN A 128 7.17 -1.58 21.39
N TYR A 129 6.68 -0.34 21.41
CA TYR A 129 7.04 0.71 22.35
C TYR A 129 5.86 1.65 22.56
N GLN A 130 5.83 2.35 23.72
CA GLN A 130 4.74 3.25 24.12
C GLN A 130 3.36 2.55 24.01
N GLU A 131 2.44 3.11 23.22
CA GLU A 131 1.11 2.59 22.96
C GLU A 131 1.06 1.43 21.94
N PHE A 132 2.18 1.09 21.31
CA PHE A 132 2.25 0.03 20.30
C PHE A 132 2.82 -1.27 20.87
N TYR A 133 2.19 -2.39 20.57
CA TYR A 133 2.59 -3.73 20.99
C TYR A 133 2.25 -4.80 19.94
N GLU A 134 2.57 -4.51 18.67
CA GLU A 134 2.25 -5.39 17.53
C GLU A 134 2.91 -6.77 17.64
N ALA A 135 4.10 -6.87 18.26
CA ALA A 135 4.78 -8.15 18.48
C ALA A 135 3.98 -9.13 19.37
N ARG A 136 2.89 -8.68 20.01
CA ARG A 136 1.94 -9.54 20.72
C ARG A 136 1.18 -10.46 19.75
N TRP A 137 0.94 -10.01 18.52
CA TRP A 137 0.09 -10.71 17.56
C TRP A 137 0.81 -11.11 16.27
N PHE A 138 1.73 -10.29 15.81
CA PHE A 138 2.35 -10.41 14.50
C PHE A 138 3.83 -10.77 14.58
N SER A 139 4.28 -11.51 13.57
CA SER A 139 5.69 -11.73 13.30
C SER A 139 6.20 -10.72 12.26
N PRO A 140 7.46 -10.23 12.39
CA PRO A 140 8.08 -9.39 11.37
C PRO A 140 8.39 -10.21 10.11
N ALA A 141 8.50 -9.54 8.96
CA ALA A 141 8.79 -10.18 7.68
C ALA A 141 10.07 -11.04 7.70
N SER A 142 11.05 -10.71 8.55
CA SER A 142 12.29 -11.50 8.70
C SER A 142 12.08 -12.90 9.24
N GLU A 143 10.94 -13.20 9.83
CA GLU A 143 10.56 -14.53 10.31
C GLU A 143 9.79 -15.36 9.26
N ALA A 144 9.49 -14.79 8.09
CA ALA A 144 8.91 -15.54 6.99
C ALA A 144 9.91 -16.56 6.44
N VAL A 145 9.43 -17.79 6.23
CA VAL A 145 10.24 -18.90 5.73
C VAL A 145 9.96 -19.13 4.25
N SER A 146 8.68 -19.08 3.88
CA SER A 146 8.22 -19.33 2.52
C SER A 146 8.25 -18.06 1.68
N SER A 147 8.54 -18.19 0.39
CA SER A 147 8.44 -17.10 -0.58
C SER A 147 7.05 -17.00 -1.22
N THR A 148 6.12 -17.86 -0.82
CA THR A 148 4.72 -17.90 -1.25
C THR A 148 3.82 -18.14 -0.05
N ALA A 149 2.54 -17.78 -0.16
CA ALA A 149 1.51 -18.08 0.82
C ALA A 149 0.26 -18.62 0.12
N GLU A 150 -0.47 -19.54 0.79
CA GLU A 150 -1.78 -19.97 0.32
C GLU A 150 -2.84 -18.95 0.75
N LEU A 151 -3.51 -18.36 -0.22
CA LEU A 151 -4.57 -17.36 0.03
C LEU A 151 -5.73 -17.54 -0.93
N LEU A 152 -6.95 -17.75 -0.41
CA LEU A 152 -8.19 -17.91 -1.19
C LEU A 152 -8.11 -19.01 -2.27
N GLY A 153 -7.37 -20.09 -1.97
CA GLY A 153 -7.20 -21.22 -2.88
C GLY A 153 -6.08 -21.06 -3.92
N ASP A 154 -5.38 -19.93 -3.92
CA ASP A 154 -4.26 -19.67 -4.83
C ASP A 154 -2.93 -19.65 -4.07
N THR A 155 -1.86 -20.13 -4.69
CA THR A 155 -0.48 -19.91 -4.22
C THR A 155 0.01 -18.55 -4.70
N VAL A 156 0.25 -17.63 -3.78
CA VAL A 156 0.53 -16.21 -4.06
C VAL A 156 1.96 -15.86 -3.64
N PRO A 157 2.71 -15.05 -4.41
CA PRO A 157 4.01 -14.51 -4.00
C PRO A 157 3.92 -13.79 -2.64
N PHE A 158 4.82 -14.14 -1.72
CA PHE A 158 4.90 -13.60 -0.36
C PHE A 158 6.32 -13.15 -0.05
N GLY A 159 6.50 -11.91 0.45
CA GLY A 159 7.81 -11.36 0.83
C GLY A 159 7.93 -9.87 0.61
N THR A 160 9.01 -9.29 1.16
CA THR A 160 9.31 -7.84 1.06
C THR A 160 10.05 -7.45 -0.23
N ASP A 161 10.38 -8.43 -1.04
CA ASP A 161 11.14 -8.33 -2.28
C ASP A 161 10.24 -8.26 -3.54
N LEU A 162 8.98 -7.90 -3.38
CA LEU A 162 8.02 -7.84 -4.49
C LEU A 162 7.97 -6.46 -5.12
N ILE A 163 8.03 -6.39 -6.46
CA ILE A 163 7.68 -5.21 -7.25
C ILE A 163 6.57 -5.61 -8.23
N ILE A 164 5.43 -4.96 -8.13
CA ILE A 164 4.30 -5.16 -9.04
C ILE A 164 4.46 -4.21 -10.23
N GLU A 165 4.56 -4.77 -11.43
CA GLU A 165 4.82 -4.02 -12.67
C GLU A 165 3.65 -4.09 -13.63
N SER A 166 3.28 -2.93 -14.21
CA SER A 166 2.33 -2.85 -15.31
C SER A 166 3.01 -2.38 -16.61
N ALA A 167 2.42 -2.73 -17.73
CA ALA A 167 2.87 -2.28 -19.06
C ALA A 167 2.86 -0.75 -19.24
N SER A 168 2.18 -0.01 -18.35
CA SER A 168 2.21 1.47 -18.30
C SER A 168 3.54 2.06 -17.81
N GLY A 169 4.53 1.24 -17.45
CA GLY A 169 5.78 1.68 -16.82
C GLY A 169 5.66 1.82 -15.30
N LEU A 170 4.50 1.56 -14.73
CA LEU A 170 4.26 1.57 -13.28
C LEU A 170 4.98 0.38 -12.62
N ALA A 171 5.78 0.64 -11.60
CA ALA A 171 6.49 -0.34 -10.79
C ALA A 171 6.30 -0.01 -9.31
N ILE A 172 5.45 -0.78 -8.62
CA ILE A 172 4.99 -0.50 -7.25
C ILE A 172 5.69 -1.43 -6.27
N ALA A 173 6.20 -0.88 -5.17
CA ALA A 173 6.55 -1.63 -3.97
C ALA A 173 5.80 -1.08 -2.75
N ALA A 174 5.56 -1.95 -1.76
CA ALA A 174 4.86 -1.58 -0.53
C ALA A 174 5.79 -1.60 0.68
N GLU A 175 5.52 -0.70 1.61
CA GLU A 175 5.98 -0.75 2.99
C GLU A 175 4.82 -0.41 3.93
N ILE A 176 4.93 -0.77 5.21
CA ILE A 176 3.80 -0.66 6.14
C ILE A 176 4.21 0.16 7.36
N CYS A 177 3.56 1.30 7.52
CA CYS A 177 3.56 2.16 8.71
C CYS A 177 4.97 2.39 9.28
N GLU A 178 5.38 1.63 10.31
CA GLU A 178 6.67 1.73 11.00
C GLU A 178 7.87 1.62 10.06
N ASP A 179 7.72 0.92 8.94
CA ASP A 179 8.78 0.78 7.93
C ASP A 179 9.28 2.14 7.41
N LEU A 180 8.43 3.17 7.38
CA LEU A 180 8.82 4.54 7.01
C LEU A 180 9.66 5.25 8.08
N TRP A 181 9.52 4.87 9.36
CA TRP A 181 10.09 5.60 10.49
C TRP A 181 11.51 5.14 10.89
N VAL A 182 11.92 3.97 10.38
CA VAL A 182 13.26 3.43 10.63
C VAL A 182 14.33 4.18 9.84
N ALA A 183 15.58 4.06 10.29
CA ALA A 183 16.72 4.76 9.67
C ALA A 183 16.93 4.35 8.19
N GLN A 184 16.62 3.11 7.85
CA GLN A 184 16.70 2.58 6.47
C GLN A 184 15.37 1.94 6.09
N PRO A 185 14.40 2.73 5.58
CA PRO A 185 13.12 2.20 5.11
C PRO A 185 13.28 1.19 3.97
N PRO A 186 12.48 0.12 3.93
CA PRO A 186 12.46 -0.86 2.82
C PRO A 186 12.29 -0.20 1.44
N ALA A 187 11.55 0.91 1.39
CA ALA A 187 11.36 1.71 0.19
C ALA A 187 12.67 2.13 -0.49
N ALA A 188 13.75 2.37 0.26
CA ALA A 188 15.04 2.77 -0.32
C ALA A 188 15.62 1.66 -1.20
N ALA A 189 15.61 0.41 -0.73
CA ALA A 189 16.07 -0.75 -1.49
C ALA A 189 15.14 -1.04 -2.67
N ALA A 190 13.82 -0.97 -2.48
CA ALA A 190 12.83 -1.17 -3.54
C ALA A 190 12.99 -0.13 -4.66
N ALA A 191 13.19 1.15 -4.34
CA ALA A 191 13.41 2.21 -5.30
C ALA A 191 14.73 2.01 -6.08
N ALA A 192 15.81 1.62 -5.39
CA ALA A 192 17.09 1.26 -6.04
C ALA A 192 16.95 0.03 -6.95
N ALA A 193 16.06 -0.91 -6.62
CA ALA A 193 15.72 -2.05 -7.45
C ALA A 193 14.76 -1.70 -8.60
N GLY A 194 14.30 -0.44 -8.73
CA GLY A 194 13.52 0.06 -9.85
C GLY A 194 12.06 0.39 -9.56
N ALA A 195 11.57 0.23 -8.33
CA ALA A 195 10.23 0.72 -7.99
C ALA A 195 10.16 2.24 -8.16
N ASN A 196 9.19 2.74 -8.92
CA ASN A 196 8.99 4.17 -9.16
C ASN A 196 7.79 4.74 -8.37
N VAL A 197 6.97 3.86 -7.79
CA VAL A 197 5.90 4.21 -6.83
C VAL A 197 6.08 3.37 -5.57
N ILE A 198 6.16 4.02 -4.43
CA ILE A 198 6.10 3.38 -3.12
C ILE A 198 4.73 3.66 -2.51
N VAL A 199 4.08 2.62 -2.03
CA VAL A 199 2.83 2.72 -1.29
C VAL A 199 3.07 2.40 0.18
N ASN A 200 2.55 3.22 1.08
CA ASN A 200 2.65 3.00 2.52
C ASN A 200 1.25 2.93 3.14
N LEU A 201 0.95 1.78 3.69
CA LEU A 201 -0.28 1.50 4.41
C LEU A 201 -0.01 1.74 5.89
N SER A 202 -0.75 2.66 6.51
CA SER A 202 -0.50 3.05 7.89
C SER A 202 -1.75 2.98 8.79
N ALA A 203 -1.49 2.80 10.07
CA ALA A 203 -2.38 3.11 11.18
C ALA A 203 -1.58 3.97 12.18
N SER A 204 -1.20 5.16 11.74
CA SER A 204 -0.37 6.06 12.52
C SER A 204 -1.24 6.96 13.39
N ASN A 205 -1.05 6.87 14.71
CA ASN A 205 -1.77 7.68 15.68
C ASN A 205 -1.41 9.17 15.59
N GLU A 206 -2.29 10.01 16.11
CA GLU A 206 -2.07 11.46 16.20
C GLU A 206 -1.64 11.88 17.60
N ILE A 207 -0.54 12.63 17.64
CA ILE A 207 -0.10 13.42 18.79
C ILE A 207 0.28 14.81 18.28
N ALA A 208 0.40 15.79 19.18
CA ALA A 208 0.73 17.16 18.82
C ALA A 208 1.99 17.26 17.93
N GLY A 209 1.81 17.82 16.73
CA GLY A 209 2.90 18.03 15.75
C GLY A 209 3.23 16.82 14.85
N LYS A 210 2.72 15.62 15.12
CA LYS A 210 3.06 14.41 14.36
C LYS A 210 2.59 14.47 12.90
N ALA A 211 1.41 15.04 12.64
CA ALA A 211 0.91 15.19 11.27
C ALA A 211 1.88 15.99 10.39
N LYS A 212 2.42 17.12 10.92
CA LYS A 212 3.43 17.93 10.21
C LYS A 212 4.72 17.13 9.98
N PHE A 213 5.21 16.42 10.99
CA PHE A 213 6.41 15.60 10.87
C PHE A 213 6.23 14.48 9.86
N ARG A 214 5.12 13.76 9.90
CA ARG A 214 4.76 12.70 8.93
C ARG A 214 4.70 13.22 7.50
N ARG A 215 4.09 14.39 7.32
CA ARG A 215 4.05 15.07 6.02
C ARG A 215 5.45 15.33 5.46
N GLU A 216 6.35 15.87 6.29
CA GLU A 216 7.73 16.12 5.89
C GLU A 216 8.49 14.81 5.64
N LEU A 217 8.25 13.76 6.42
CA LEU A 217 8.86 12.46 6.23
C LEU A 217 8.47 11.84 4.88
N VAL A 218 7.17 11.83 4.53
CA VAL A 218 6.66 11.36 3.22
C VAL A 218 7.26 12.19 2.07
N ARG A 219 7.27 13.51 2.21
CA ARG A 219 7.85 14.42 1.22
C ARG A 219 9.34 14.14 0.98
N LEU A 220 10.11 14.01 2.06
CA LEU A 220 11.55 13.74 1.98
C LEU A 220 11.84 12.34 1.45
N GLN A 221 11.03 11.34 1.83
CA GLN A 221 11.20 9.98 1.31
C GLN A 221 10.97 9.94 -0.21
N SER A 222 9.96 10.64 -0.72
CA SER A 222 9.75 10.74 -2.18
C SER A 222 10.92 11.40 -2.91
N ALA A 223 11.57 12.41 -2.29
CA ALA A 223 12.74 13.06 -2.85
C ALA A 223 13.99 12.17 -2.85
N ARG A 224 14.29 11.57 -1.68
CA ARG A 224 15.49 10.73 -1.50
C ARG A 224 15.45 9.45 -2.34
N SER A 225 14.29 8.81 -2.40
CA SER A 225 14.09 7.57 -3.17
C SER A 225 13.76 7.83 -4.64
N MET A 226 13.69 9.12 -5.06
CA MET A 226 13.35 9.51 -6.44
C MET A 226 12.16 8.69 -6.96
N CYS A 227 11.05 8.72 -6.24
CA CYS A 227 9.84 7.97 -6.55
C CYS A 227 8.60 8.78 -6.20
N ALA A 228 7.44 8.35 -6.68
CA ALA A 228 6.20 8.74 -6.05
C ALA A 228 6.03 7.98 -4.72
N TYR A 229 5.44 8.64 -3.75
CA TYR A 229 5.14 8.05 -2.45
C TYR A 229 3.68 8.31 -2.11
N VAL A 230 2.90 7.25 -1.97
CA VAL A 230 1.46 7.29 -1.70
C VAL A 230 1.20 6.69 -0.33
N TYR A 231 0.65 7.50 0.56
CA TYR A 231 0.46 7.16 1.96
C TYR A 231 -1.02 7.21 2.32
N ALA A 232 -1.54 6.15 2.93
CA ALA A 232 -2.90 6.07 3.43
C ALA A 232 -2.91 5.60 4.88
N SER A 233 -3.56 6.35 5.79
CA SER A 233 -3.62 6.02 7.20
C SER A 233 -5.07 5.83 7.68
N SER A 234 -5.25 4.97 8.68
CA SER A 234 -6.54 4.77 9.37
C SER A 234 -7.05 6.07 9.98
N GLY A 235 -8.37 6.21 10.02
CA GLY A 235 -9.05 7.40 10.51
C GLY A 235 -10.33 7.10 11.26
N GLU A 236 -11.46 7.50 10.71
CA GLU A 236 -12.76 7.37 11.35
C GLU A 236 -13.09 5.93 11.75
N GLY A 237 -13.50 5.75 12.99
CA GLY A 237 -13.89 4.46 13.56
C GLY A 237 -12.74 3.69 14.21
N GLU A 238 -11.47 4.04 13.94
CA GLU A 238 -10.30 3.35 14.49
C GLU A 238 -9.87 3.87 15.87
N SER A 239 -10.22 5.11 16.23
CA SER A 239 -9.79 5.71 17.49
C SER A 239 -10.33 4.99 18.73
N THR A 240 -9.46 4.84 19.75
CA THR A 240 -9.74 4.20 21.03
C THR A 240 -9.56 5.17 22.19
N THR A 241 -9.56 4.65 23.44
CA THR A 241 -9.23 5.44 24.63
C THR A 241 -7.81 6.00 24.58
N ASP A 242 -6.86 5.23 24.03
CA ASP A 242 -5.42 5.53 24.09
C ASP A 242 -4.86 6.06 22.75
N LEU A 243 -5.54 5.80 21.65
CA LEU A 243 -5.11 6.11 20.31
C LEU A 243 -6.12 6.96 19.55
N VAL A 244 -5.65 8.01 18.89
CA VAL A 244 -6.46 8.83 17.99
C VAL A 244 -5.89 8.69 16.59
N PHE A 245 -6.75 8.49 15.59
CA PHE A 245 -6.38 8.35 14.19
C PHE A 245 -7.06 9.42 13.34
N SER A 246 -6.31 9.99 12.41
CA SER A 246 -6.74 11.17 11.63
C SER A 246 -7.14 10.88 10.18
N GLY A 247 -6.93 9.67 9.70
CA GLY A 247 -7.15 9.37 8.27
C GLY A 247 -6.24 10.18 7.34
N HIS A 248 -4.98 10.44 7.76
CA HIS A 248 -4.07 11.24 6.95
C HIS A 248 -3.73 10.52 5.65
N MET A 249 -4.03 11.15 4.53
CA MET A 249 -3.74 10.69 3.18
C MET A 249 -2.77 11.66 2.51
N LEU A 250 -1.73 11.14 1.84
CA LEU A 250 -0.70 11.93 1.19
C LEU A 250 -0.29 11.29 -0.14
N ALA A 251 -0.12 12.09 -1.17
CA ALA A 251 0.57 11.70 -2.39
C ALA A 251 1.71 12.70 -2.64
N ALA A 252 2.93 12.19 -2.78
CA ALA A 252 4.12 13.01 -3.00
C ALA A 252 4.93 12.47 -4.19
N ALA A 253 5.56 13.35 -4.95
CA ALA A 253 6.50 12.99 -6.01
C ALA A 253 7.62 14.03 -6.11
N GLY A 254 8.86 13.58 -6.25
CA GLY A 254 10.02 14.45 -6.39
C GLY A 254 10.17 15.49 -5.25
N GLY A 255 9.81 15.12 -4.03
CA GLY A 255 9.87 15.99 -2.86
C GLY A 255 8.77 17.06 -2.78
N ARG A 256 7.69 16.92 -3.53
CA ARG A 256 6.52 17.80 -3.49
C ARG A 256 5.28 17.02 -3.11
N ILE A 257 4.44 17.59 -2.24
CA ILE A 257 3.11 17.04 -1.97
C ILE A 257 2.21 17.43 -3.15
N ALA A 258 1.66 16.44 -3.82
CA ALA A 258 0.74 16.59 -4.95
C ALA A 258 -0.72 16.62 -4.48
N ALA A 259 -1.06 15.83 -3.45
CA ALA A 259 -2.38 15.83 -2.81
C ALA A 259 -2.24 15.46 -1.33
N GLU A 260 -3.13 16.02 -0.50
CA GLU A 260 -3.16 15.80 0.95
C GLU A 260 -4.57 15.98 1.49
N SER A 261 -4.98 15.12 2.44
CA SER A 261 -6.18 15.30 3.26
C SER A 261 -5.94 14.69 4.64
N ILE A 262 -6.54 15.29 5.65
CA ILE A 262 -6.49 14.84 7.05
C ILE A 262 -7.82 15.12 7.74
N TRP A 263 -8.23 14.28 8.68
CA TRP A 263 -9.50 14.37 9.40
C TRP A 263 -10.75 14.20 8.51
N GLN A 264 -10.60 13.52 7.39
CA GLN A 264 -11.70 13.25 6.47
C GLN A 264 -11.68 11.78 6.05
N THR A 265 -12.86 11.20 5.96
CA THR A 265 -13.08 9.91 5.26
C THR A 265 -13.18 10.14 3.77
N GLY A 266 -12.86 9.12 2.99
CA GLY A 266 -12.92 9.17 1.53
C GLY A 266 -11.56 8.96 0.87
N MET A 267 -11.25 9.76 -0.15
CA MET A 267 -10.08 9.53 -0.98
C MET A 267 -9.49 10.84 -1.50
N ILE A 268 -8.18 10.83 -1.73
CA ILE A 268 -7.45 11.82 -2.55
C ILE A 268 -6.88 11.13 -3.77
N SER A 269 -6.58 11.91 -4.82
CA SER A 269 -5.84 11.43 -6.00
C SER A 269 -4.86 12.47 -6.50
N ALA A 270 -3.81 11.99 -7.17
CA ALA A 270 -2.80 12.83 -7.83
C ALA A 270 -2.35 12.19 -9.13
N ASP A 271 -2.11 13.03 -10.14
CA ASP A 271 -1.44 12.60 -11.37
C ASP A 271 0.08 12.64 -11.16
N ILE A 272 0.74 11.54 -11.46
CA ILE A 272 2.17 11.32 -11.23
C ILE A 272 2.88 11.13 -12.57
N ASP A 273 3.89 11.93 -12.82
CA ASP A 273 4.75 11.86 -14.01
C ASP A 273 5.88 10.84 -13.77
N LEU A 274 5.71 9.62 -14.28
CA LEU A 274 6.69 8.54 -14.15
C LEU A 274 7.92 8.79 -15.06
N GLU A 275 7.72 9.35 -16.25
CA GLU A 275 8.81 9.66 -17.18
C GLU A 275 9.79 10.64 -16.54
N ARG A 276 9.28 11.67 -15.88
CA ARG A 276 10.10 12.61 -15.11
C ARG A 276 10.91 11.92 -14.04
N ILE A 277 10.30 10.98 -13.28
CA ILE A 277 11.01 10.21 -12.24
C ILE A 277 12.18 9.43 -12.87
N GLU A 278 11.96 8.76 -13.99
CA GLU A 278 13.00 8.01 -14.70
C GLU A 278 14.13 8.93 -15.19
N LEU A 279 13.79 10.05 -15.81
CA LEU A 279 14.76 11.03 -16.30
C LEU A 279 15.60 11.64 -15.16
N GLU A 280 14.99 11.93 -14.02
CA GLU A 280 15.69 12.43 -12.84
C GLU A 280 16.69 11.37 -12.31
N ARG A 281 16.31 10.09 -12.25
CA ARG A 281 17.21 8.99 -11.85
C ARG A 281 18.41 8.83 -12.80
N ILE A 282 18.21 9.00 -14.11
CA ILE A 282 19.30 8.98 -15.10
C ILE A 282 20.26 10.15 -14.89
N ARG A 283 19.75 11.34 -14.57
CA ARG A 283 20.56 12.55 -14.31
C ARG A 283 21.37 12.44 -13.02
N PHE A 284 20.77 11.92 -11.95
CA PHE A 284 21.39 11.74 -10.65
C PHE A 284 22.06 10.37 -10.54
N ARG A 285 23.24 10.23 -11.16
CA ARG A 285 23.98 8.95 -11.24
C ARG A 285 24.35 8.34 -9.89
N SER A 286 24.35 9.13 -8.81
CA SER A 286 24.61 8.66 -7.44
C SER A 286 23.37 8.13 -6.73
N PHE A 287 22.20 8.17 -7.33
CA PHE A 287 20.92 7.82 -6.70
C PHE A 287 20.95 6.49 -5.96
N ALA A 288 21.40 5.43 -6.61
CA ALA A 288 21.43 4.08 -6.02
C ALA A 288 22.80 3.68 -5.45
N GLN A 289 23.79 4.59 -5.45
CA GLN A 289 25.12 4.28 -4.93
C GLN A 289 25.07 4.07 -3.42
N GLY A 290 25.63 2.96 -2.94
CA GLY A 290 25.68 2.61 -1.53
C GLY A 290 24.38 1.99 -0.98
N VAL A 291 23.33 1.81 -1.80
CA VAL A 291 22.19 1.00 -1.44
C VAL A 291 22.49 -0.46 -1.81
N GLU A 292 22.42 -1.37 -0.84
CA GLU A 292 22.50 -2.80 -1.13
C GLU A 292 21.25 -3.22 -1.92
N ALA A 293 21.39 -3.29 -3.23
CA ALA A 293 20.30 -3.73 -4.10
C ALA A 293 20.09 -5.24 -3.91
N LYS A 294 19.01 -5.60 -3.22
CA LYS A 294 18.57 -7.01 -3.16
C LYS A 294 17.78 -7.32 -4.43
N PRO A 295 17.94 -8.52 -4.99
CA PRO A 295 17.10 -8.97 -6.10
C PRO A 295 15.61 -8.90 -5.70
N CYS A 296 14.80 -8.22 -6.50
CA CYS A 296 13.36 -8.19 -6.31
C CYS A 296 12.66 -9.07 -7.35
N ARG A 297 11.64 -9.80 -6.89
CA ARG A 297 10.74 -10.56 -7.77
C ARG A 297 9.78 -9.59 -8.46
N ARG A 298 9.72 -9.66 -9.79
CA ARG A 298 8.84 -8.85 -10.62
C ARG A 298 7.53 -9.61 -10.87
N ILE A 299 6.42 -9.03 -10.44
CA ILE A 299 5.08 -9.60 -10.62
C ILE A 299 4.36 -8.74 -11.66
N HIS A 300 3.99 -9.35 -12.78
CA HIS A 300 3.34 -8.64 -13.87
C HIS A 300 1.85 -8.49 -13.62
N ALA A 301 1.42 -7.25 -13.55
CA ALA A 301 0.02 -6.83 -13.50
C ALA A 301 -0.54 -6.63 -14.92
N ALA A 302 -1.86 -6.66 -15.06
CA ALA A 302 -2.53 -6.24 -16.29
C ALA A 302 -2.32 -4.73 -16.54
N PRO A 303 -2.51 -4.24 -17.79
CA PRO A 303 -2.43 -2.82 -18.09
C PRO A 303 -3.40 -2.01 -17.25
N THR A 304 -2.91 -0.89 -16.67
CA THR A 304 -3.71 0.03 -15.87
C THR A 304 -4.47 1.05 -16.73
N PRO A 305 -5.49 1.76 -16.20
CA PRO A 305 -6.33 2.69 -16.96
C PRO A 305 -5.56 3.76 -17.74
N SER A 306 -4.50 4.34 -17.18
CA SER A 306 -3.69 5.38 -17.86
C SER A 306 -2.96 4.88 -19.09
N ALA A 307 -2.62 3.58 -19.15
CA ALA A 307 -2.03 2.96 -20.33
C ALA A 307 -2.95 3.00 -21.56
N ARG A 308 -4.25 3.29 -21.36
CA ARG A 308 -5.28 3.28 -22.39
C ARG A 308 -5.68 4.65 -22.90
N SER A 309 -5.28 5.72 -22.21
CA SER A 309 -5.68 7.10 -22.54
C SER A 309 -4.52 7.91 -23.14
N ALA A 310 -3.95 7.42 -24.24
CA ALA A 310 -3.19 8.29 -25.13
C ALA A 310 -4.16 9.15 -25.93
N LEU A 311 -4.57 10.29 -25.40
CA LEU A 311 -5.27 11.34 -26.12
C LEU A 311 -4.49 12.62 -25.97
N TRP A 312 -3.76 12.94 -27.01
CA TRP A 312 -3.46 14.29 -27.49
C TRP A 312 -4.05 14.46 -28.85
#